data_4ddb224f4a9c2e47beaf59930f29df1d
#
_entry.id   4ddb224f4a9c2e47beaf59930f29df1d
#
_cell.length_a   1.000
_cell.length_b   1.000
_cell.length_c   1.000
_cell.angle_alpha   90.00
_cell.angle_beta   90.00
_cell.angle_gamma   90.00
#
_symmetry.space_group_name_H-M   'P 1'
#
loop_
_entity.id
_entity.type
_entity.pdbx_description
1 polymer ?
#
loop_
_entity_poly.entity_id
_entity_poly.type
_entity_poly.pdbx_seq_one_letter_code
_entity_poly.pdbx_strand_id
1 'polypeptide(L)'
;MAQPSNFSFLGEHAPLLADLGATAERIFPLDPASCVVKLRLLAEALAQEIASRVGVAPQSTQADLLRAIDNSFGLDARVRQLFHLLRKTGNLAAHELDHRIGYREGLEAIKVARELAIWFHSSFGKNGKFSPPPFVLPDDPSRKLLD
;
A
#
# COMPACT_ATOMS: atom_id res chain seq x y z
N MET A 1 -19.84 -2.42 10.79
CA MET A 1 -19.30 -1.29 10.02
C MET A 1 -17.80 -1.37 9.92
N ALA A 2 -17.29 -1.15 8.72
CA ALA A 2 -15.85 -1.12 8.55
C ALA A 2 -15.28 0.10 9.28
N GLN A 3 -14.19 -0.10 10.01
CA GLN A 3 -13.48 1.00 10.66
C GLN A 3 -12.89 1.92 9.59
N PRO A 4 -12.94 3.25 9.78
CA PRO A 4 -12.26 4.16 8.86
C PRO A 4 -10.77 3.81 8.79
N SER A 5 -10.23 3.84 7.59
CA SER A 5 -8.83 3.53 7.38
C SER A 5 -8.21 4.58 6.46
N ASN A 6 -6.89 4.69 6.52
CA ASN A 6 -6.14 5.59 5.66
C ASN A 6 -6.24 5.19 4.18
N PHE A 7 -6.84 4.03 3.89
CA PHE A 7 -6.95 3.46 2.55
C PHE A 7 -8.40 3.30 2.07
N SER A 8 -9.37 3.82 2.84
CA SER A 8 -10.79 3.60 2.54
C SER A 8 -11.21 4.04 1.14
N PHE A 9 -10.60 5.14 0.64
CA PHE A 9 -10.95 5.67 -0.68
C PHE A 9 -10.62 4.69 -1.81
N LEU A 10 -9.73 3.72 -1.58
CA LEU A 10 -9.40 2.72 -2.60
C LEU A 10 -10.57 1.79 -2.91
N GLY A 11 -11.58 1.71 -2.02
CA GLY A 11 -12.77 0.91 -2.26
C GLY A 11 -13.56 1.33 -3.49
N GLU A 12 -13.42 2.59 -3.93
CA GLU A 12 -14.03 3.05 -5.17
C GLU A 12 -13.52 2.26 -6.38
N HIS A 13 -12.27 1.81 -6.34
CA HIS A 13 -11.65 1.07 -7.44
C HIS A 13 -11.90 -0.44 -7.33
N ALA A 14 -11.65 -1.00 -6.16
CA ALA A 14 -11.90 -2.41 -5.88
C ALA A 14 -11.92 -2.63 -4.36
N PRO A 15 -12.88 -3.41 -3.83
CA PRO A 15 -12.93 -3.69 -2.39
C PRO A 15 -11.64 -4.31 -1.86
N LEU A 16 -10.98 -5.16 -2.65
CA LEU A 16 -9.74 -5.81 -2.25
C LEU A 16 -8.65 -4.80 -1.84
N LEU A 17 -8.55 -3.69 -2.58
CA LEU A 17 -7.51 -2.69 -2.31
C LEU A 17 -7.72 -2.04 -0.94
N ALA A 18 -8.95 -1.65 -0.64
CA ALA A 18 -9.28 -1.08 0.66
C ALA A 18 -9.11 -2.10 1.79
N ASP A 19 -9.49 -3.36 1.54
CA ASP A 19 -9.38 -4.42 2.52
C ASP A 19 -7.93 -4.73 2.90
N LEU A 20 -7.04 -4.76 1.91
CA LEU A 20 -5.62 -4.99 2.17
C LEU A 20 -5.04 -3.89 3.05
N GLY A 21 -5.37 -2.64 2.76
CA GLY A 21 -4.91 -1.52 3.56
C GLY A 21 -5.46 -1.55 4.98
N ALA A 22 -6.77 -1.79 5.12
CA ALA A 22 -7.41 -1.86 6.43
C ALA A 22 -6.85 -3.03 7.27
N THR A 23 -6.61 -4.17 6.64
CA THR A 23 -6.03 -5.32 7.32
C THR A 23 -4.62 -5.03 7.80
N ALA A 24 -3.81 -4.38 6.95
CA ALA A 24 -2.46 -3.99 7.34
C ALA A 24 -2.48 -3.09 8.58
N GLU A 25 -3.40 -2.13 8.62
CA GLU A 25 -3.53 -1.22 9.76
C GLU A 25 -3.94 -1.92 11.04
N ARG A 26 -4.85 -2.91 10.95
CA ARG A 26 -5.28 -3.66 12.13
C ARG A 26 -4.16 -4.52 12.69
N ILE A 27 -3.33 -5.09 11.81
CA ILE A 27 -2.23 -5.96 12.22
C ILE A 27 -1.06 -5.15 12.77
N PHE A 28 -0.88 -3.93 12.30
CA PHE A 28 0.29 -3.10 12.55
C PHE A 28 0.71 -3.03 14.04
N PRO A 29 -0.19 -2.71 14.98
CA PRO A 29 0.24 -2.55 16.38
C PRO A 29 0.72 -3.85 17.01
N LEU A 30 0.23 -4.99 16.52
CA LEU A 30 0.55 -6.29 17.09
C LEU A 30 1.71 -6.98 16.36
N ASP A 31 1.82 -6.76 15.06
CA ASP A 31 2.81 -7.44 14.22
C ASP A 31 3.20 -6.55 13.04
N PRO A 32 4.14 -5.63 13.26
CA PRO A 32 4.56 -4.72 12.18
C PRO A 32 5.10 -5.44 10.94
N ALA A 33 5.76 -6.58 11.11
CA ALA A 33 6.30 -7.32 9.96
C ALA A 33 5.17 -7.83 9.05
N SER A 34 4.12 -8.40 9.65
CA SER A 34 2.97 -8.86 8.87
C SER A 34 2.22 -7.69 8.22
N CYS A 35 2.18 -6.54 8.89
CA CYS A 35 1.64 -5.32 8.30
C CYS A 35 2.37 -4.97 7.01
N VAL A 36 3.70 -4.99 7.04
CA VAL A 36 4.52 -4.65 5.87
C VAL A 36 4.30 -5.64 4.72
N VAL A 37 4.15 -6.93 5.04
CA VAL A 37 3.85 -7.94 4.01
C VAL A 37 2.50 -7.64 3.34
N LYS A 38 1.49 -7.25 4.12
CA LYS A 38 0.18 -6.88 3.57
C LYS A 38 0.28 -5.64 2.68
N LEU A 39 1.10 -4.68 3.06
CA LEU A 39 1.29 -3.48 2.26
C LEU A 39 2.02 -3.79 0.95
N ARG A 40 2.93 -4.76 0.95
CA ARG A 40 3.54 -5.24 -0.28
C ARG A 40 2.47 -5.84 -1.21
N LEU A 41 1.56 -6.65 -0.65
CA LEU A 41 0.46 -7.22 -1.43
C LEU A 41 -0.44 -6.12 -1.99
N LEU A 42 -0.70 -5.06 -1.21
CA LEU A 42 -1.46 -3.92 -1.70
C LEU A 42 -0.76 -3.27 -2.90
N ALA A 43 0.56 -3.06 -2.80
CA ALA A 43 1.33 -2.48 -3.91
C ALA A 43 1.27 -3.36 -5.15
N GLU A 44 1.36 -4.68 -4.99
CA GLU A 44 1.22 -5.61 -6.10
C GLU A 44 -0.16 -5.52 -6.74
N ALA A 45 -1.20 -5.44 -5.93
CA ALA A 45 -2.58 -5.30 -6.42
C ALA A 45 -2.78 -3.96 -7.15
N LEU A 46 -2.20 -2.88 -6.63
CA LEU A 46 -2.25 -1.58 -7.30
C LEU A 46 -1.57 -1.62 -8.66
N ALA A 47 -0.40 -2.27 -8.74
CA ALA A 47 0.31 -2.39 -10.02
C ALA A 47 -0.51 -3.16 -11.04
N GLN A 48 -1.18 -4.24 -10.62
CA GLN A 48 -2.06 -5.00 -11.51
C GLN A 48 -3.25 -4.17 -11.98
N GLU A 49 -3.82 -3.36 -11.08
CA GLU A 49 -4.93 -2.47 -11.44
C GLU A 49 -4.49 -1.42 -12.46
N ILE A 50 -3.32 -0.83 -12.26
CA ILE A 50 -2.76 0.12 -13.22
C ILE A 50 -2.57 -0.54 -14.57
N ALA A 51 -1.93 -1.71 -14.58
CA ALA A 51 -1.65 -2.46 -15.82
C ALA A 51 -2.93 -2.73 -16.61
N SER A 52 -3.99 -3.15 -15.90
CA SER A 52 -5.29 -3.40 -16.52
C SER A 52 -5.85 -2.14 -17.18
N ARG A 53 -5.69 -0.99 -16.54
CA ARG A 53 -6.25 0.27 -17.04
C ARG A 53 -5.46 0.87 -18.19
N VAL A 54 -4.14 0.62 -18.22
CA VAL A 54 -3.29 1.18 -19.28
C VAL A 54 -2.95 0.17 -20.37
N GLY A 55 -3.54 -1.03 -20.31
CA GLY A 55 -3.41 -2.03 -21.35
C GLY A 55 -2.10 -2.78 -21.34
N VAL A 56 -1.47 -2.96 -20.20
CA VAL A 56 -0.24 -3.72 -20.06
C VAL A 56 -0.57 -5.18 -19.73
N ALA A 57 0.00 -6.11 -20.48
CA ALA A 57 -0.23 -7.54 -20.28
C ALA A 57 0.40 -8.02 -18.96
N PRO A 58 -0.18 -9.08 -18.35
CA PRO A 58 0.40 -9.64 -17.13
C PRO A 58 1.86 -10.03 -17.30
N GLN A 59 2.65 -9.85 -16.26
CA GLN A 59 4.06 -10.21 -16.24
C GLN A 59 4.31 -11.20 -15.10
N SER A 60 5.42 -11.92 -15.16
CA SER A 60 5.70 -12.96 -14.17
C SER A 60 6.19 -12.42 -12.84
N THR A 61 6.78 -11.23 -12.81
CA THR A 61 7.27 -10.62 -11.56
C THR A 61 6.76 -9.20 -11.41
N GLN A 62 6.73 -8.73 -10.17
CA GLN A 62 6.37 -7.34 -9.88
C GLN A 62 7.33 -6.36 -10.56
N ALA A 63 8.64 -6.67 -10.53
CA ALA A 63 9.63 -5.81 -11.16
C ALA A 63 9.40 -5.68 -12.66
N ASP A 64 9.11 -6.79 -13.32
CA ASP A 64 8.82 -6.78 -14.77
C ASP A 64 7.53 -6.03 -15.07
N LEU A 65 6.50 -6.21 -14.23
CA LEU A 65 5.23 -5.50 -14.39
C LEU A 65 5.42 -3.99 -14.28
N LEU A 66 6.15 -3.53 -13.27
CA LEU A 66 6.41 -2.10 -13.10
C LEU A 66 7.21 -1.52 -14.25
N ARG A 67 8.18 -2.28 -14.76
CA ARG A 67 8.96 -1.85 -15.92
C ARG A 67 8.08 -1.73 -17.16
N ALA A 68 7.19 -2.71 -17.38
CA ALA A 68 6.26 -2.67 -18.50
C ALA A 68 5.29 -1.49 -18.41
N ILE A 69 4.79 -1.20 -17.20
CA ILE A 69 3.92 -0.04 -16.97
C ILE A 69 4.68 1.25 -17.26
N ASP A 70 5.91 1.36 -16.77
CA ASP A 70 6.74 2.56 -16.98
C ASP A 70 6.99 2.79 -18.47
N ASN A 71 7.28 1.73 -19.22
CA ASN A 71 7.54 1.84 -20.66
C ASN A 71 6.30 2.26 -21.45
N SER A 72 5.11 1.84 -21.04
CA SER A 72 3.86 2.13 -21.76
C SER A 72 3.19 3.42 -21.31
N PHE A 73 3.18 3.68 -20.01
CA PHE A 73 2.40 4.77 -19.41
C PHE A 73 3.29 5.89 -18.90
N GLY A 74 4.49 5.56 -18.46
CA GLY A 74 5.40 6.51 -17.85
C GLY A 74 5.08 6.76 -16.39
N LEU A 75 5.81 6.11 -15.49
CA LEU A 75 5.65 6.34 -14.05
C LEU A 75 6.58 7.45 -13.59
N ASP A 76 6.04 8.37 -12.82
CA ASP A 76 6.81 9.39 -12.13
C ASP A 76 7.91 8.70 -11.28
N ALA A 77 9.09 9.30 -11.21
CA ALA A 77 10.21 8.77 -10.44
C ALA A 77 9.84 8.55 -8.98
N ARG A 78 9.05 9.44 -8.39
CA ARG A 78 8.60 9.29 -7.00
C ARG A 78 7.74 8.05 -6.84
N VAL A 79 6.82 7.83 -7.78
CA VAL A 79 5.93 6.66 -7.75
C VAL A 79 6.74 5.36 -7.87
N ARG A 80 7.71 5.33 -8.78
CA ARG A 80 8.60 4.16 -8.90
C ARG A 80 9.33 3.89 -7.60
N GLN A 81 9.79 4.93 -6.92
CA GLN A 81 10.47 4.80 -5.64
C GLN A 81 9.54 4.23 -4.55
N LEU A 82 8.28 4.68 -4.50
CA LEU A 82 7.31 4.17 -3.54
C LEU A 82 7.07 2.68 -3.72
N PHE A 83 6.88 2.23 -4.97
CA PHE A 83 6.75 0.80 -5.26
C PHE A 83 7.99 0.03 -4.85
N HIS A 84 9.17 0.56 -5.15
CA HIS A 84 10.43 -0.10 -4.82
C HIS A 84 10.60 -0.26 -3.29
N LEU A 85 10.28 0.79 -2.53
CA LEU A 85 10.40 0.76 -1.07
C LEU A 85 9.49 -0.32 -0.47
N LEU A 86 8.23 -0.41 -0.94
CA LEU A 86 7.31 -1.42 -0.44
C LEU A 86 7.74 -2.83 -0.81
N ARG A 87 8.26 -3.03 -2.01
CA ARG A 87 8.78 -4.33 -2.42
C ARG A 87 9.98 -4.75 -1.58
N LYS A 88 10.93 -3.84 -1.40
CA LYS A 88 12.14 -4.10 -0.63
C LYS A 88 11.82 -4.39 0.83
N THR A 89 11.03 -3.52 1.46
CA THR A 89 10.67 -3.67 2.86
C THR A 89 9.85 -4.93 3.08
N GLY A 90 8.92 -5.22 2.16
CA GLY A 90 8.12 -6.44 2.24
C GLY A 90 8.96 -7.71 2.12
N ASN A 91 9.98 -7.69 1.27
CA ASN A 91 10.89 -8.83 1.16
C ASN A 91 11.69 -9.04 2.45
N LEU A 92 12.15 -7.96 3.09
CA LEU A 92 12.84 -8.05 4.37
C LEU A 92 11.91 -8.59 5.45
N ALA A 93 10.67 -8.13 5.47
CA ALA A 93 9.67 -8.58 6.46
C ALA A 93 9.36 -10.07 6.32
N ALA A 94 9.34 -10.58 5.08
CA ALA A 94 9.09 -12.01 4.83
C ALA A 94 10.23 -12.90 5.34
N HIS A 95 11.42 -12.32 5.56
CA HIS A 95 12.59 -13.03 6.10
C HIS A 95 12.92 -12.51 7.50
N GLU A 96 11.90 -12.46 8.36
CA GLU A 96 11.98 -11.83 9.67
C GLU A 96 13.02 -12.45 10.61
N LEU A 97 13.38 -13.72 10.39
CA LEU A 97 14.43 -14.35 11.19
C LEU A 97 15.77 -13.62 11.05
N ASP A 98 16.01 -13.02 9.90
CA ASP A 98 17.26 -12.31 9.60
C ASP A 98 17.14 -10.81 9.80
N HIS A 99 15.92 -10.28 9.83
CA HIS A 99 15.67 -8.84 9.85
C HIS A 99 14.53 -8.52 10.80
N ARG A 100 14.71 -7.46 11.58
CA ARG A 100 13.69 -7.01 12.50
C ARG A 100 12.91 -5.86 11.90
N ILE A 101 11.59 -6.06 11.79
CA ILE A 101 10.65 -5.01 11.39
C ILE A 101 9.88 -4.61 12.64
N GLY A 102 10.17 -3.42 13.16
CA GLY A 102 9.51 -2.90 14.34
C GLY A 102 8.45 -1.86 14.01
N TYR A 103 7.97 -1.20 15.07
CA TYR A 103 6.93 -0.18 14.97
C TYR A 103 7.30 0.92 13.96
N ARG A 104 8.54 1.42 14.04
CA ARG A 104 9.01 2.51 13.17
C ARG A 104 8.95 2.12 11.69
N GLU A 105 9.47 0.94 11.37
CA GLU A 105 9.51 0.45 9.99
C GLU A 105 8.10 0.18 9.45
N GLY A 106 7.23 -0.36 10.30
CA GLY A 106 5.84 -0.60 9.92
C GLY A 106 5.09 0.71 9.67
N LEU A 107 5.25 1.69 10.54
CA LEU A 107 4.61 2.99 10.38
C LEU A 107 5.09 3.70 9.11
N GLU A 108 6.39 3.64 8.85
CA GLU A 108 6.96 4.20 7.63
C GLU A 108 6.34 3.54 6.40
N ALA A 109 6.21 2.22 6.41
CA ALA A 109 5.62 1.49 5.29
C ALA A 109 4.15 1.89 5.07
N ILE A 110 3.38 2.10 6.14
CA ILE A 110 2.00 2.57 6.02
C ILE A 110 1.97 3.95 5.33
N LYS A 111 2.86 4.84 5.72
CA LYS A 111 2.91 6.18 5.11
C LYS A 111 3.31 6.13 3.64
N VAL A 112 4.28 5.27 3.30
CA VAL A 112 4.69 5.08 1.90
C VAL A 112 3.53 4.51 1.08
N ALA A 113 2.86 3.49 1.60
CA ALA A 113 1.72 2.88 0.92
C ALA A 113 0.58 3.87 0.74
N ARG A 114 0.33 4.72 1.74
CA ARG A 114 -0.71 5.74 1.62
C ARG A 114 -0.37 6.78 0.56
N GLU A 115 0.87 7.22 0.50
CA GLU A 115 1.29 8.16 -0.55
C GLU A 115 1.06 7.56 -1.93
N LEU A 116 1.39 6.28 -2.10
CA LEU A 116 1.15 5.56 -3.35
C LEU A 116 -0.34 5.45 -3.66
N ALA A 117 -1.16 5.14 -2.64
CA ALA A 117 -2.61 5.03 -2.79
C ALA A 117 -3.23 6.37 -3.19
N ILE A 118 -2.77 7.47 -2.60
CA ILE A 118 -3.24 8.82 -2.95
C ILE A 118 -2.92 9.13 -4.41
N TRP A 119 -1.69 8.83 -4.83
CA TRP A 119 -1.30 9.03 -6.22
C TRP A 119 -2.19 8.23 -7.16
N PHE A 120 -2.41 6.95 -6.83
CA PHE A 120 -3.25 6.08 -7.65
C PHE A 120 -4.67 6.63 -7.77
N HIS A 121 -5.26 6.98 -6.64
CA HIS A 121 -6.64 7.49 -6.64
C HIS A 121 -6.74 8.83 -7.37
N SER A 122 -5.75 9.71 -7.20
CA SER A 122 -5.73 10.99 -7.90
C SER A 122 -5.59 10.82 -9.41
N SER A 123 -4.87 9.79 -9.84
CA SER A 123 -4.61 9.54 -11.26
C SER A 123 -5.73 8.79 -11.95
N PHE A 124 -6.42 7.90 -11.25
CA PHE A 124 -7.39 6.98 -11.84
C PHE A 124 -8.79 7.07 -11.23
N GLY A 125 -9.00 7.94 -10.25
CA GLY A 125 -10.31 8.12 -9.63
C GLY A 125 -11.27 8.87 -10.51
N LYS A 126 -12.56 8.74 -10.22
CA LYS A 126 -13.64 9.35 -11.01
C LYS A 126 -13.69 10.86 -10.90
N ASN A 127 -13.30 11.40 -9.75
CA ASN A 127 -13.30 12.84 -9.51
C ASN A 127 -11.91 13.38 -9.77
N GLY A 128 -11.78 14.35 -10.68
CA GLY A 128 -10.50 14.91 -11.06
C GLY A 128 -9.75 15.66 -9.97
N LYS A 129 -10.43 15.94 -8.86
CA LYS A 129 -9.81 16.61 -7.70
C LYS A 129 -10.03 15.75 -6.48
N PHE A 130 -8.96 15.26 -5.89
CA PHE A 130 -9.01 14.48 -4.67
C PHE A 130 -8.24 15.19 -3.58
N SER A 131 -8.91 15.47 -2.47
CA SER A 131 -8.31 16.03 -1.28
C SER A 131 -8.26 14.92 -0.24
N PRO A 132 -7.08 14.32 0.00
CA PRO A 132 -7.01 13.20 0.95
C PRO A 132 -7.32 13.68 2.36
N PRO A 133 -8.06 12.85 3.12
CA PRO A 133 -8.26 13.15 4.54
C PRO A 133 -6.93 13.09 5.28
N PRO A 134 -6.83 13.70 6.47
CA PRO A 134 -5.60 13.64 7.24
C PRO A 134 -5.22 12.20 7.59
N PHE A 135 -3.92 11.93 7.65
CA PHE A 135 -3.42 10.64 8.08
C PHE A 135 -3.82 10.40 9.54
N VAL A 136 -4.33 9.20 9.82
CA VAL A 136 -4.70 8.79 11.17
C VAL A 136 -3.78 7.66 11.59
N LEU A 137 -3.10 7.83 12.72
CA LEU A 137 -2.23 6.78 13.26
C LEU A 137 -3.08 5.57 13.64
N PRO A 138 -2.76 4.36 13.13
CA PRO A 138 -3.51 3.16 13.52
C PRO A 138 -3.39 2.90 15.02
N ASP A 139 -4.52 2.69 15.67
CA ASP A 139 -4.59 2.52 17.12
C ASP A 139 -4.14 1.13 17.56
N ASP A 140 -3.41 1.10 18.66
CA ASP A 140 -3.14 -0.14 19.38
C ASP A 140 -4.38 -0.45 20.24
N PRO A 141 -5.08 -1.57 19.99
CA PRO A 141 -6.26 -1.92 20.78
C PRO A 141 -5.98 -2.03 22.28
N SER A 142 -4.76 -2.41 22.69
CA SER A 142 -4.42 -2.53 24.09
C SER A 142 -4.35 -1.18 24.81
N ARG A 143 -4.09 -0.11 24.09
CA ARG A 143 -4.08 1.24 24.66
C ARG A 143 -5.46 1.69 25.11
N LYS A 144 -6.50 1.30 24.41
CA LYS A 144 -7.87 1.68 24.73
C LYS A 144 -8.35 1.07 26.03
N LEU A 145 -7.78 -0.06 26.42
CA LEU A 145 -8.12 -0.72 27.66
C LEU A 145 -7.48 -0.06 28.88
N LEU A 146 -6.44 0.74 28.68
CA LEU A 146 -5.72 1.41 29.76
C LEU A 146 -6.17 2.85 29.98
N ASP A 147 -6.89 3.40 29.04
CA ASP A 147 -7.44 4.77 29.13
C ASP A 147 -8.87 4.73 29.72
#